data_37e2dfc3b1210bb817b71ba08264a083
#
_entry.id   37e2dfc3b1210bb817b71ba08264a083
#
_cell.length_a   1.000
_cell.length_b   1.000
_cell.length_c   1.000
_cell.angle_alpha   90.00
_cell.angle_beta   90.00
_cell.angle_gamma   90.00
#
_symmetry.space_group_name_H-M   'P 1'
#
loop_
_entity.id
_entity.type
_entity.pdbx_description
1 polymer ?
#
loop_
_entity_poly.entity_id
_entity_poly.type
_entity_poly.pdbx_seq_one_letter_code
_entity_poly.pdbx_strand_id
1 'polypeptide(L)'
;MAGRRRAGAIETQHGRHDLRPLMPSLFDKLWDRHAIAQTPGGATIVAIDRIFLHERTGAAALASLAAAGRSVADAARAFAAMDHIVDTFPGRSDVTTMPGGTAFITETRAACAAAGITLFDIGHPDQGIVHVVSPELGIVLPGLTLVAPDSHTCTQGAVGALAWGIGSTEAEHALATGTLRINRPKTMRVTFDGILAPGVTPKDMALALIAAHGAAGGQGHAIEFAGSAVTALAMEGRMTLCNMATEFAAFSGFIAPDAVTFEWIKGRRYAPTGALWDAALADWQELKSDPDAVFDREIRIDASAIAPMISWGTSPMQSIAITGRVPAFAGTGSRAAHDKALAYMGLAEGQPLAGLPIDAAFIGSCTNSRLSDLERAAAVIAGRRVAPGVRAIVVPGSSAVKRAAEAKGLDKLFTDAGFEWRESGCSMCFFAGGESYGAGERVISSTNRNFESRQGPGTRTHIASPETVAASAIAGRISAPRVDNA
;
A
#
# COMPACT_ATOMS: atom_id res chain seq x y z
N MET A 1 43.18 -33.77 -54.36
CA MET A 1 41.96 -34.49 -53.92
C MET A 1 41.42 -33.77 -52.70
N ALA A 2 40.27 -33.13 -52.91
CA ALA A 2 39.65 -32.23 -51.91
C ALA A 2 38.67 -33.02 -51.04
N GLY A 3 38.89 -32.98 -49.70
CA GLY A 3 37.96 -33.50 -48.73
C GLY A 3 37.13 -32.39 -48.11
N ARG A 4 35.89 -32.21 -48.58
CA ARG A 4 34.89 -31.32 -47.95
C ARG A 4 34.41 -31.92 -46.64
N ARG A 5 34.68 -31.26 -45.51
CA ARG A 5 34.00 -31.56 -44.24
C ARG A 5 32.61 -30.85 -44.24
N ARG A 6 31.57 -31.64 -44.11
CA ARG A 6 30.19 -31.16 -43.87
C ARG A 6 30.09 -30.55 -42.48
N ALA A 7 29.58 -29.32 -42.40
CA ALA A 7 29.13 -28.70 -41.17
C ALA A 7 27.83 -29.41 -40.73
N GLY A 8 27.87 -30.02 -39.56
CA GLY A 8 26.64 -30.55 -38.91
C GLY A 8 25.80 -29.39 -38.38
N ALA A 9 24.57 -29.34 -38.82
CA ALA A 9 23.57 -28.47 -38.27
C ALA A 9 23.26 -28.91 -36.82
N ILE A 10 23.45 -28.03 -35.88
CA ILE A 10 22.97 -28.21 -34.50
C ILE A 10 21.47 -27.88 -34.55
N GLU A 11 20.64 -28.91 -34.56
CA GLU A 11 19.22 -28.81 -34.25
C GLU A 11 19.07 -28.46 -32.76
N THR A 12 18.80 -27.21 -32.45
CA THR A 12 18.32 -26.81 -31.12
C THR A 12 16.88 -27.26 -31.01
N GLN A 13 16.64 -28.42 -30.41
CA GLN A 13 15.31 -28.79 -29.93
C GLN A 13 14.94 -27.83 -28.78
N HIS A 14 14.22 -26.77 -29.11
CA HIS A 14 13.45 -25.99 -28.15
C HIS A 14 12.17 -26.77 -27.82
N GLY A 15 12.27 -27.66 -26.86
CA GLY A 15 11.11 -28.23 -26.19
C GLY A 15 10.43 -27.15 -25.35
N ARG A 16 9.55 -26.38 -25.96
CA ARG A 16 8.58 -25.55 -25.24
C ARG A 16 7.54 -26.50 -24.64
N HIS A 17 7.68 -26.84 -23.37
CA HIS A 17 6.53 -27.25 -22.57
C HIS A 17 5.74 -25.96 -22.22
N ASP A 18 5.06 -25.39 -23.20
CA ASP A 18 4.06 -24.34 -23.03
C ASP A 18 2.74 -25.02 -22.59
N LEU A 19 2.70 -25.50 -21.34
CA LEU A 19 1.43 -25.78 -20.68
C LEU A 19 0.89 -24.44 -20.13
N ARG A 20 0.49 -23.55 -21.02
CA ARG A 20 -0.36 -22.42 -20.62
C ARG A 20 -1.63 -23.02 -20.03
N PRO A 21 -2.09 -22.59 -18.84
CA PRO A 21 -3.40 -23.01 -18.37
C PRO A 21 -4.43 -22.69 -19.44
N LEU A 22 -5.30 -23.66 -19.76
CA LEU A 22 -6.36 -23.47 -20.76
C LEU A 22 -7.28 -22.30 -20.41
N MET A 23 -7.31 -21.90 -19.11
CA MET A 23 -8.13 -20.82 -18.54
C MET A 23 -7.25 -19.99 -17.60
N PRO A 24 -6.55 -18.97 -18.12
CA PRO A 24 -5.59 -18.18 -17.35
C PRO A 24 -6.27 -17.27 -16.32
N SER A 25 -5.65 -17.16 -15.14
CA SER A 25 -5.97 -16.13 -14.17
C SER A 25 -5.46 -14.75 -14.64
N LEU A 26 -5.93 -13.67 -14.01
CA LEU A 26 -5.36 -12.33 -14.23
C LEU A 26 -3.86 -12.32 -13.99
N PHE A 27 -3.38 -13.01 -12.94
CA PHE A 27 -1.95 -13.12 -12.67
C PHE A 27 -1.20 -13.79 -13.83
N ASP A 28 -1.73 -14.87 -14.40
CA ASP A 28 -1.11 -15.53 -15.54
C ASP A 28 -0.97 -14.59 -16.73
N LYS A 29 -2.03 -13.84 -17.03
CA LYS A 29 -2.04 -12.84 -18.13
C LYS A 29 -1.01 -11.72 -17.87
N LEU A 30 -0.92 -11.20 -16.65
CA LEU A 30 0.06 -10.19 -16.28
C LEU A 30 1.48 -10.74 -16.33
N TRP A 31 1.70 -11.94 -15.81
CA TRP A 31 3.00 -12.59 -15.79
C TRP A 31 3.51 -12.88 -17.20
N ASP A 32 2.69 -13.50 -18.04
CA ASP A 32 3.08 -13.92 -19.38
C ASP A 32 3.41 -12.74 -20.29
N ARG A 33 2.81 -11.58 -20.08
CA ARG A 33 3.13 -10.34 -20.78
C ARG A 33 4.55 -9.82 -20.49
N HIS A 34 5.08 -10.13 -19.30
CA HIS A 34 6.35 -9.57 -18.80
C HIS A 34 7.46 -10.61 -18.66
N ALA A 35 7.15 -11.89 -18.74
CA ALA A 35 8.14 -12.97 -18.67
C ALA A 35 8.98 -13.00 -19.96
N ILE A 36 10.27 -12.67 -19.84
CA ILE A 36 11.22 -12.60 -21.00
C ILE A 36 11.89 -13.95 -21.21
N ALA A 37 12.41 -14.55 -20.14
CA ALA A 37 13.19 -15.79 -20.20
C ALA A 37 13.20 -16.49 -18.83
N GLN A 38 13.41 -17.81 -18.86
CA GLN A 38 13.70 -18.57 -17.64
C GLN A 38 15.21 -18.80 -17.49
N THR A 39 15.69 -18.64 -16.27
CA THR A 39 17.09 -18.95 -15.93
C THR A 39 17.25 -20.46 -15.70
N PRO A 40 18.49 -21.02 -15.82
CA PRO A 40 18.74 -22.44 -15.53
C PRO A 40 18.30 -22.88 -14.12
N GLY A 41 18.20 -21.94 -13.17
CA GLY A 41 17.73 -22.19 -11.80
C GLY A 41 16.22 -22.09 -11.62
N GLY A 42 15.43 -21.96 -12.71
CA GLY A 42 13.95 -21.91 -12.67
C GLY A 42 13.35 -20.54 -12.37
N ALA A 43 14.15 -19.53 -12.05
CA ALA A 43 13.64 -18.17 -11.91
C ALA A 43 13.36 -17.54 -13.28
N THR A 44 12.40 -16.62 -13.34
CA THR A 44 12.02 -15.89 -14.56
C THR A 44 12.65 -14.50 -14.55
N ILE A 45 13.18 -14.07 -15.71
CA ILE A 45 13.50 -12.67 -15.97
C ILE A 45 12.22 -11.98 -16.39
N VAL A 46 11.81 -10.97 -15.62
CA VAL A 46 10.55 -10.24 -15.79
C VAL A 46 10.85 -8.80 -16.18
N ALA A 47 10.19 -8.27 -17.22
CA ALA A 47 10.25 -6.86 -17.60
C ALA A 47 9.60 -5.98 -16.54
N ILE A 48 10.20 -4.81 -16.28
CA ILE A 48 9.69 -3.79 -15.36
C ILE A 48 9.35 -2.53 -16.14
N ASP A 49 8.06 -2.16 -16.13
CA ASP A 49 7.57 -1.00 -16.87
C ASP A 49 7.76 0.32 -16.12
N ARG A 50 7.67 0.27 -14.79
CA ARG A 50 7.78 1.47 -13.93
C ARG A 50 8.60 1.17 -12.69
N ILE A 51 9.44 2.13 -12.32
CA ILE A 51 10.23 2.11 -11.08
C ILE A 51 9.90 3.41 -10.35
N PHE A 52 9.48 3.29 -9.09
CA PHE A 52 9.20 4.47 -8.28
C PHE A 52 10.11 4.50 -7.06
N LEU A 53 10.89 5.55 -6.90
CA LEU A 53 11.85 5.73 -5.80
C LEU A 53 11.29 6.69 -4.75
N HIS A 54 11.88 6.69 -3.57
CA HIS A 54 11.68 7.70 -2.53
C HIS A 54 13.02 8.05 -1.86
N GLU A 55 13.09 9.16 -1.14
CA GLU A 55 14.33 9.74 -0.64
C GLU A 55 15.09 8.84 0.35
N ARG A 56 14.38 7.96 1.05
CA ARG A 56 15.04 7.09 2.05
C ARG A 56 16.00 6.07 1.44
N THR A 57 15.73 5.60 0.23
CA THR A 57 16.49 4.50 -0.40
C THR A 57 16.92 4.80 -1.83
N GLY A 58 16.26 5.73 -2.52
CA GLY A 58 16.46 6.01 -3.94
C GLY A 58 17.84 6.56 -4.23
N ALA A 59 18.33 7.53 -3.45
CA ALA A 59 19.66 8.10 -3.62
C ALA A 59 20.76 7.03 -3.52
N ALA A 60 20.64 6.11 -2.55
CA ALA A 60 21.61 5.03 -2.36
C ALA A 60 21.67 4.08 -3.57
N ALA A 61 20.52 3.71 -4.14
CA ALA A 61 20.45 2.86 -5.33
C ALA A 61 21.09 3.56 -6.55
N LEU A 62 20.78 4.84 -6.74
CA LEU A 62 21.37 5.64 -7.86
C LEU A 62 22.88 5.87 -7.68
N ALA A 63 23.33 6.12 -6.45
CA ALA A 63 24.76 6.29 -6.14
C ALA A 63 25.53 4.99 -6.38
N SER A 64 24.99 3.85 -5.96
CA SER A 64 25.58 2.53 -6.20
C SER A 64 25.69 2.23 -7.70
N LEU A 65 24.64 2.53 -8.46
CA LEU A 65 24.62 2.39 -9.91
C LEU A 65 25.72 3.22 -10.58
N ALA A 66 25.83 4.51 -10.20
CA ALA A 66 26.86 5.42 -10.72
C ALA A 66 28.28 4.98 -10.34
N ALA A 67 28.51 4.53 -9.10
CA ALA A 67 29.78 4.00 -8.64
C ALA A 67 30.23 2.75 -9.41
N ALA A 68 29.26 1.93 -9.87
CA ALA A 68 29.52 0.79 -10.76
C ALA A 68 29.78 1.19 -12.23
N GLY A 69 29.83 2.48 -12.55
CA GLY A 69 30.00 3.00 -13.92
C GLY A 69 28.82 2.72 -14.84
N ARG A 70 27.61 2.56 -14.27
CA ARG A 70 26.36 2.27 -14.99
C ARG A 70 25.43 3.47 -14.94
N SER A 71 24.52 3.53 -15.89
CA SER A 71 23.45 4.54 -15.96
C SER A 71 22.07 3.89 -15.88
N VAL A 72 21.07 4.70 -15.60
CA VAL A 72 19.67 4.30 -15.70
C VAL A 72 19.36 3.99 -17.17
N ALA A 73 18.79 2.80 -17.43
CA ALA A 73 18.52 2.33 -18.79
C ALA A 73 17.47 3.18 -19.50
N ASP A 74 16.42 3.58 -18.78
CA ASP A 74 15.34 4.44 -19.30
C ASP A 74 14.78 5.30 -18.16
N ALA A 75 15.25 6.56 -18.10
CA ALA A 75 14.82 7.52 -17.09
C ALA A 75 13.32 7.88 -17.19
N ALA A 76 12.70 7.75 -18.38
CA ALA A 76 11.28 8.04 -18.56
C ALA A 76 10.35 7.01 -17.86
N ARG A 77 10.89 5.84 -17.49
CA ARG A 77 10.17 4.81 -16.71
C ARG A 77 10.38 4.94 -15.22
N ALA A 78 11.30 5.79 -14.76
CA ALA A 78 11.64 5.97 -13.38
C ALA A 78 11.08 7.29 -12.83
N PHE A 79 10.52 7.23 -11.64
CA PHE A 79 9.97 8.37 -10.91
C PHE A 79 10.48 8.36 -9.48
N ALA A 80 10.46 9.52 -8.83
CA ALA A 80 10.81 9.64 -7.41
C ALA A 80 9.89 10.64 -6.70
N ALA A 81 9.69 10.45 -5.40
CA ALA A 81 8.98 11.41 -4.55
C ALA A 81 9.70 11.62 -3.23
N MET A 82 9.50 12.80 -2.63
CA MET A 82 9.88 13.12 -1.27
C MET A 82 8.68 12.86 -0.37
N ASP A 83 8.69 11.77 0.42
CA ASP A 83 7.51 11.38 1.21
C ASP A 83 7.81 10.78 2.59
N HIS A 84 8.99 10.15 2.78
CA HIS A 84 9.30 9.38 3.99
C HIS A 84 10.06 10.18 5.05
N ILE A 85 11.01 11.02 4.65
CA ILE A 85 11.92 11.75 5.55
C ILE A 85 11.52 13.22 5.69
N VAL A 86 10.82 13.75 4.70
CA VAL A 86 10.29 15.11 4.76
C VAL A 86 9.33 15.28 5.93
N ASP A 87 9.48 16.36 6.68
CA ASP A 87 8.50 16.71 7.71
C ASP A 87 7.15 17.07 7.09
N THR A 88 6.08 16.91 7.84
CA THR A 88 4.73 17.28 7.41
C THR A 88 4.17 18.51 8.16
N PHE A 89 5.00 19.23 8.87
CA PHE A 89 4.61 20.50 9.49
C PHE A 89 4.33 21.57 8.44
N PRO A 90 3.37 22.47 8.67
CA PRO A 90 3.17 23.63 7.83
C PRO A 90 4.46 24.46 7.71
N GLY A 91 4.79 24.90 6.47
CA GLY A 91 6.03 25.65 6.23
C GLY A 91 7.31 24.80 6.22
N ARG A 92 7.18 23.47 6.04
CA ARG A 92 8.32 22.54 5.93
C ARG A 92 9.34 22.98 4.87
N SER A 93 10.57 22.55 5.05
CA SER A 93 11.71 22.80 4.17
C SER A 93 12.57 21.54 4.02
N ASP A 94 13.79 21.68 3.50
CA ASP A 94 14.79 20.60 3.47
C ASP A 94 15.30 20.21 4.87
N VAL A 95 15.10 21.07 5.87
CA VAL A 95 15.43 20.76 7.27
C VAL A 95 14.33 19.91 7.85
N THR A 96 14.70 18.76 8.43
CA THR A 96 13.75 17.81 9.02
C THR A 96 14.07 17.56 10.48
N THR A 97 13.05 17.12 11.23
CA THR A 97 13.22 16.70 12.63
C THR A 97 14.05 15.41 12.77
N MET A 98 14.15 14.61 11.70
CA MET A 98 14.99 13.40 11.68
C MET A 98 16.47 13.79 11.63
N PRO A 99 17.32 13.32 12.54
CA PRO A 99 18.77 13.54 12.48
C PRO A 99 19.37 13.03 11.16
N GLY A 100 20.04 13.90 10.41
CA GLY A 100 20.61 13.59 9.09
C GLY A 100 19.60 13.56 7.96
N GLY A 101 18.32 13.88 8.20
CA GLY A 101 17.26 13.82 7.19
C GLY A 101 17.49 14.73 6.00
N THR A 102 18.05 15.92 6.21
CA THR A 102 18.43 16.86 5.14
C THR A 102 19.33 16.21 4.07
N ALA A 103 20.25 15.32 4.47
CA ALA A 103 21.12 14.62 3.52
C ALA A 103 20.32 13.74 2.56
N PHE A 104 19.36 12.97 3.06
CA PHE A 104 18.49 12.15 2.22
C PHE A 104 17.76 12.97 1.14
N ILE A 105 17.25 14.14 1.52
CA ILE A 105 16.54 15.04 0.61
C ILE A 105 17.49 15.60 -0.47
N THR A 106 18.61 16.17 -0.04
CA THR A 106 19.56 16.82 -0.96
C THR A 106 20.25 15.84 -1.90
N GLU A 107 20.64 14.67 -1.38
CA GLU A 107 21.26 13.60 -2.16
C GLU A 107 20.28 13.02 -3.18
N THR A 108 19.00 12.79 -2.80
CA THR A 108 17.98 12.30 -3.74
C THR A 108 17.73 13.30 -4.86
N ARG A 109 17.64 14.60 -4.53
CA ARG A 109 17.47 15.67 -5.52
C ARG A 109 18.63 15.67 -6.52
N ALA A 110 19.86 15.62 -6.03
CA ALA A 110 21.06 15.61 -6.87
C ALA A 110 21.14 14.34 -7.73
N ALA A 111 20.86 13.17 -7.15
CA ALA A 111 20.91 11.89 -7.86
C ALA A 111 19.83 11.78 -8.94
N CYS A 112 18.59 12.21 -8.66
CA CYS A 112 17.51 12.24 -9.65
C CYS A 112 17.82 13.19 -10.80
N ALA A 113 18.35 14.39 -10.52
CA ALA A 113 18.77 15.35 -11.54
C ALA A 113 19.87 14.78 -12.43
N ALA A 114 20.89 14.16 -11.84
CA ALA A 114 21.99 13.53 -12.59
C ALA A 114 21.52 12.35 -13.46
N ALA A 115 20.52 11.59 -12.99
CA ALA A 115 19.96 10.44 -13.71
C ALA A 115 18.84 10.81 -14.70
N GLY A 116 18.38 12.05 -14.73
CA GLY A 116 17.25 12.50 -15.56
C GLY A 116 15.89 11.95 -15.12
N ILE A 117 15.76 11.54 -13.85
CA ILE A 117 14.53 10.98 -13.28
C ILE A 117 13.58 12.09 -12.85
N THR A 118 12.29 11.95 -13.16
CA THR A 118 11.24 12.86 -12.69
C THR A 118 11.08 12.74 -11.17
N LEU A 119 11.32 13.86 -10.46
CA LEU A 119 11.20 13.96 -9.01
C LEU A 119 10.01 14.85 -8.62
N PHE A 120 9.11 14.33 -7.79
CA PHE A 120 8.07 15.08 -7.10
C PHE A 120 8.63 15.58 -5.76
N ASP A 121 9.34 16.70 -5.84
CA ASP A 121 10.08 17.31 -4.74
C ASP A 121 9.18 18.10 -3.77
N ILE A 122 9.74 18.56 -2.64
CA ILE A 122 9.08 19.48 -1.70
C ILE A 122 8.62 20.73 -2.46
N GLY A 123 7.34 21.10 -2.27
CA GLY A 123 6.72 22.21 -2.99
C GLY A 123 6.23 21.89 -4.40
N HIS A 124 6.54 20.71 -4.95
CA HIS A 124 5.95 20.30 -6.22
C HIS A 124 4.44 20.05 -6.06
N PRO A 125 3.58 20.51 -7.00
CA PRO A 125 2.12 20.35 -6.88
C PRO A 125 1.67 18.89 -6.79
N ASP A 126 2.43 17.96 -7.32
CA ASP A 126 2.14 16.54 -7.29
C ASP A 126 3.01 15.76 -6.27
N GLN A 127 3.66 16.46 -5.31
CA GLN A 127 4.41 15.80 -4.26
C GLN A 127 3.47 15.01 -3.33
N GLY A 128 3.93 13.86 -2.85
CA GLY A 128 3.20 13.04 -1.90
C GLY A 128 3.75 11.62 -1.83
N ILE A 129 3.01 10.77 -1.12
CA ILE A 129 3.36 9.37 -0.91
C ILE A 129 3.35 8.63 -2.25
N VAL A 130 4.44 7.90 -2.55
CA VAL A 130 4.61 7.11 -3.78
C VAL A 130 3.34 6.36 -4.19
N HIS A 131 2.71 5.66 -3.22
CA HIS A 131 1.54 4.81 -3.47
C HIS A 131 0.21 5.60 -3.58
N VAL A 132 0.25 6.90 -3.39
CA VAL A 132 -0.85 7.84 -3.66
C VAL A 132 -0.61 8.53 -5.00
N VAL A 133 0.57 9.12 -5.18
CA VAL A 133 0.95 9.90 -6.37
C VAL A 133 0.93 9.05 -7.65
N SER A 134 1.50 7.84 -7.60
CA SER A 134 1.60 6.99 -8.79
C SER A 134 0.25 6.69 -9.44
N PRO A 135 -0.77 6.18 -8.70
CA PRO A 135 -2.08 5.99 -9.30
C PRO A 135 -2.80 7.31 -9.59
N GLU A 136 -2.68 8.36 -8.74
CA GLU A 136 -3.31 9.65 -8.98
C GLU A 136 -2.90 10.30 -10.29
N LEU A 137 -1.65 10.15 -10.68
CA LEU A 137 -1.13 10.71 -11.92
C LEU A 137 -1.30 9.77 -13.13
N GLY A 138 -1.73 8.51 -12.92
CA GLY A 138 -1.78 7.50 -13.97
C GLY A 138 -0.39 7.01 -14.40
N ILE A 139 0.61 7.08 -13.52
CA ILE A 139 1.95 6.51 -13.75
C ILE A 139 1.85 4.99 -13.83
N VAL A 140 1.06 4.40 -12.94
CA VAL A 140 0.66 2.99 -13.02
C VAL A 140 -0.66 2.88 -13.78
N LEU A 141 -0.73 1.92 -14.70
CA LEU A 141 -1.91 1.62 -15.53
C LEU A 141 -2.20 0.11 -15.48
N PRO A 142 -3.42 -0.32 -15.84
CA PRO A 142 -3.73 -1.74 -15.94
C PRO A 142 -2.75 -2.48 -16.85
N GLY A 143 -2.36 -3.66 -16.46
CA GLY A 143 -1.47 -4.51 -17.25
C GLY A 143 0.02 -4.23 -17.10
N LEU A 144 0.44 -3.15 -16.43
CA LEU A 144 1.85 -2.83 -16.22
C LEU A 144 2.44 -3.58 -15.02
N THR A 145 3.78 -3.71 -15.02
CA THR A 145 4.57 -4.00 -13.82
C THR A 145 5.10 -2.71 -13.20
N LEU A 146 5.06 -2.62 -11.87
CA LEU A 146 5.66 -1.51 -11.13
C LEU A 146 6.39 -2.02 -9.89
N VAL A 147 7.60 -1.52 -9.66
CA VAL A 147 8.38 -1.81 -8.46
C VAL A 147 8.82 -0.54 -7.75
N ALA A 148 8.90 -0.63 -6.44
CA ALA A 148 9.45 0.44 -5.61
C ALA A 148 10.17 -0.17 -4.39
N PRO A 149 11.21 0.48 -3.84
CA PRO A 149 11.87 0.01 -2.63
C PRO A 149 11.04 0.31 -1.37
N ASP A 150 9.76 0.00 -1.43
CA ASP A 150 8.77 0.12 -0.37
C ASP A 150 7.84 -1.10 -0.36
N SER A 151 7.55 -1.62 0.82
CA SER A 151 6.78 -2.84 1.00
C SER A 151 5.30 -2.72 0.57
N HIS A 152 4.71 -1.51 0.58
CA HIS A 152 3.30 -1.30 0.21
C HIS A 152 3.09 -1.01 -1.28
N THR A 153 4.06 -1.32 -2.13
CA THR A 153 3.97 -1.16 -3.59
C THR A 153 2.80 -1.93 -4.21
N CYS A 154 2.36 -3.02 -3.58
CA CYS A 154 1.15 -3.76 -3.98
C CYS A 154 -0.13 -2.92 -4.01
N THR A 155 -0.17 -1.74 -3.38
CA THR A 155 -1.26 -0.75 -3.52
C THR A 155 -1.62 -0.48 -4.98
N GLN A 156 -0.63 -0.45 -5.85
CA GLN A 156 -0.76 -0.18 -7.29
C GLN A 156 -1.56 -1.28 -8.03
N GLY A 157 -1.65 -2.48 -7.45
CA GLY A 157 -2.44 -3.57 -8.00
C GLY A 157 -3.95 -3.29 -8.03
N ALA A 158 -4.41 -2.28 -7.31
CA ALA A 158 -5.80 -1.84 -7.33
C ALA A 158 -6.29 -1.39 -8.72
N VAL A 159 -5.37 -0.96 -9.60
CA VAL A 159 -5.69 -0.61 -10.99
C VAL A 159 -5.51 -1.79 -11.96
N GLY A 160 -5.24 -3.00 -11.49
CA GLY A 160 -4.98 -4.16 -12.34
C GLY A 160 -3.53 -4.25 -12.84
N ALA A 161 -2.58 -3.70 -12.10
CA ALA A 161 -1.15 -3.82 -12.35
C ALA A 161 -0.53 -4.94 -11.49
N LEU A 162 0.61 -5.48 -11.92
CA LEU A 162 1.44 -6.36 -11.10
C LEU A 162 2.52 -5.53 -10.42
N ALA A 163 2.32 -5.20 -9.14
CA ALA A 163 3.21 -4.30 -8.42
C ALA A 163 3.69 -4.92 -7.09
N TRP A 164 4.97 -4.79 -6.77
CA TRP A 164 5.55 -5.36 -5.55
C TRP A 164 6.73 -4.56 -5.03
N GLY A 165 6.98 -4.68 -3.72
CA GLY A 165 8.12 -4.08 -3.04
C GLY A 165 9.42 -4.82 -3.31
N ILE A 166 10.51 -4.07 -3.45
CA ILE A 166 11.86 -4.59 -3.71
C ILE A 166 12.88 -3.99 -2.75
N GLY A 167 14.04 -4.62 -2.65
CA GLY A 167 15.18 -4.05 -1.93
C GLY A 167 15.95 -3.02 -2.77
N SER A 168 16.84 -2.26 -2.12
CA SER A 168 17.65 -1.24 -2.80
C SER A 168 18.54 -1.83 -3.89
N THR A 169 19.11 -3.03 -3.69
CA THR A 169 19.93 -3.73 -4.69
C THR A 169 19.10 -4.16 -5.91
N GLU A 170 17.86 -4.60 -5.69
CA GLU A 170 16.95 -4.92 -6.78
C GLU A 170 16.50 -3.65 -7.52
N ALA A 171 16.34 -2.53 -6.81
CA ALA A 171 16.05 -1.24 -7.43
C ALA A 171 17.20 -0.78 -8.33
N GLU A 172 18.46 -0.90 -7.88
CA GLU A 172 19.65 -0.66 -8.71
C GLU A 172 19.61 -1.52 -9.97
N HIS A 173 19.36 -2.82 -9.84
CA HIS A 173 19.30 -3.74 -10.98
C HIS A 173 18.17 -3.37 -11.94
N ALA A 174 16.97 -3.09 -11.44
CA ALA A 174 15.83 -2.67 -12.25
C ALA A 174 16.09 -1.36 -12.99
N LEU A 175 16.73 -0.38 -12.34
CA LEU A 175 17.14 0.88 -12.98
C LEU A 175 18.16 0.66 -14.09
N ALA A 176 19.12 -0.27 -13.92
CA ALA A 176 20.15 -0.57 -14.89
C ALA A 176 19.65 -1.36 -16.10
N THR A 177 18.63 -2.20 -15.95
CA THR A 177 18.29 -3.21 -16.96
C THR A 177 16.83 -3.18 -17.41
N GLY A 178 15.94 -2.53 -16.66
CA GLY A 178 14.49 -2.63 -16.86
C GLY A 178 13.93 -4.01 -16.57
N THR A 179 14.65 -4.87 -15.81
CA THR A 179 14.24 -6.25 -15.54
C THR A 179 14.54 -6.65 -14.10
N LEU A 180 13.86 -7.70 -13.63
CA LEU A 180 14.19 -8.39 -12.38
C LEU A 180 14.14 -9.91 -12.56
N ARG A 181 14.96 -10.62 -11.79
CA ARG A 181 14.94 -12.08 -11.71
C ARG A 181 14.09 -12.52 -10.53
N ILE A 182 12.96 -13.18 -10.78
CA ILE A 182 11.97 -13.52 -9.77
C ILE A 182 11.55 -14.98 -9.89
N ASN A 183 11.37 -15.65 -8.76
CA ASN A 183 10.67 -16.93 -8.72
C ASN A 183 9.17 -16.65 -8.85
N ARG A 184 8.50 -17.31 -9.79
CA ARG A 184 7.07 -17.12 -10.00
C ARG A 184 6.32 -17.46 -8.71
N PRO A 185 5.54 -16.51 -8.13
CA PRO A 185 4.71 -16.79 -6.97
C PRO A 185 3.55 -17.71 -7.36
N LYS A 186 3.00 -18.40 -6.35
CA LYS A 186 1.73 -19.12 -6.47
C LYS A 186 0.58 -18.11 -6.59
N THR A 187 -0.57 -18.60 -7.07
CA THR A 187 -1.78 -17.81 -7.21
C THR A 187 -2.73 -18.01 -6.04
N MET A 188 -3.34 -16.92 -5.57
CA MET A 188 -4.40 -17.00 -4.56
C MET A 188 -5.57 -16.10 -4.97
N ARG A 189 -6.81 -16.60 -4.80
CA ARG A 189 -8.00 -15.75 -4.88
C ARG A 189 -8.59 -15.54 -3.50
N VAL A 190 -8.83 -14.29 -3.13
CA VAL A 190 -9.59 -13.92 -1.92
C VAL A 190 -10.88 -13.25 -2.37
N THR A 191 -12.00 -13.92 -2.14
CA THR A 191 -13.32 -13.48 -2.56
C THR A 191 -14.08 -12.92 -1.36
N PHE A 192 -14.51 -11.66 -1.46
CA PHE A 192 -15.41 -11.03 -0.51
C PHE A 192 -16.78 -10.86 -1.18
N ASP A 193 -17.75 -11.67 -0.77
CA ASP A 193 -19.11 -11.59 -1.27
C ASP A 193 -20.06 -10.98 -0.22
N GLY A 194 -21.13 -10.35 -0.67
CA GLY A 194 -22.10 -9.67 0.17
C GLY A 194 -21.99 -8.15 0.12
N ILE A 195 -22.67 -7.49 1.03
CA ILE A 195 -22.74 -6.02 1.14
C ILE A 195 -22.14 -5.63 2.49
N LEU A 196 -21.19 -4.71 2.48
CA LEU A 196 -20.59 -4.18 3.71
C LEU A 196 -21.67 -3.48 4.55
N ALA A 197 -21.70 -3.80 5.83
CA ALA A 197 -22.57 -3.10 6.77
C ALA A 197 -22.16 -1.62 6.90
N PRO A 198 -23.08 -0.71 7.24
CA PRO A 198 -22.76 0.68 7.51
C PRO A 198 -21.62 0.83 8.53
N GLY A 199 -20.66 1.69 8.25
CA GLY A 199 -19.47 1.91 9.09
C GLY A 199 -18.33 0.89 8.90
N VAL A 200 -18.51 -0.14 8.07
CA VAL A 200 -17.46 -1.09 7.68
C VAL A 200 -16.74 -0.58 6.44
N THR A 201 -15.43 -0.68 6.44
CA THR A 201 -14.54 -0.11 5.43
C THR A 201 -13.67 -1.20 4.77
N PRO A 202 -13.02 -0.92 3.63
CA PRO A 202 -12.04 -1.84 3.04
C PRO A 202 -10.88 -2.21 3.98
N LYS A 203 -10.53 -1.33 4.92
CA LYS A 203 -9.55 -1.66 5.96
C LYS A 203 -10.05 -2.74 6.91
N ASP A 204 -11.32 -2.71 7.26
CA ASP A 204 -11.93 -3.75 8.10
C ASP A 204 -11.95 -5.10 7.37
N MET A 205 -12.21 -5.11 6.04
CA MET A 205 -12.09 -6.31 5.21
C MET A 205 -10.68 -6.91 5.31
N ALA A 206 -9.64 -6.08 5.13
CA ALA A 206 -8.25 -6.53 5.22
C ALA A 206 -7.89 -7.04 6.62
N LEU A 207 -8.28 -6.32 7.68
CA LEU A 207 -8.02 -6.72 9.05
C LEU A 207 -8.76 -8.02 9.41
N ALA A 208 -9.99 -8.22 8.94
CA ALA A 208 -10.75 -9.46 9.13
C ALA A 208 -10.05 -10.65 8.44
N LEU A 209 -9.60 -10.48 7.19
CA LEU A 209 -8.82 -11.50 6.47
C LEU A 209 -7.55 -11.89 7.24
N ILE A 210 -6.76 -10.89 7.66
CA ILE A 210 -5.47 -11.11 8.33
C ILE A 210 -5.69 -11.72 9.72
N ALA A 211 -6.71 -11.30 10.45
CA ALA A 211 -7.05 -11.87 11.76
C ALA A 211 -7.49 -13.34 11.66
N ALA A 212 -8.26 -13.68 10.62
CA ALA A 212 -8.77 -15.05 10.44
C ALA A 212 -7.70 -16.03 9.95
N HIS A 213 -6.72 -15.59 9.13
CA HIS A 213 -5.77 -16.47 8.45
C HIS A 213 -4.31 -16.27 8.88
N GLY A 214 -4.04 -15.29 9.76
CA GLY A 214 -2.70 -14.97 10.26
C GLY A 214 -1.88 -14.11 9.31
N ALA A 215 -0.85 -13.45 9.84
CA ALA A 215 0.00 -12.52 9.08
C ALA A 215 0.81 -13.19 7.94
N ALA A 216 1.01 -14.49 8.00
CA ALA A 216 1.70 -15.27 6.94
C ALA A 216 0.74 -15.94 5.95
N GLY A 217 -0.55 -15.63 6.01
CA GLY A 217 -1.59 -16.32 5.23
C GLY A 217 -1.43 -16.21 3.72
N GLY A 218 -0.86 -15.12 3.21
CA GLY A 218 -0.58 -14.89 1.79
C GLY A 218 0.85 -15.21 1.35
N GLN A 219 1.70 -15.74 2.24
CA GLN A 219 3.11 -15.93 1.94
C GLN A 219 3.34 -16.77 0.67
N GLY A 220 4.19 -16.22 -0.22
CA GLY A 220 4.53 -16.85 -1.49
C GLY A 220 3.44 -16.80 -2.56
N HIS A 221 2.36 -16.05 -2.33
CA HIS A 221 1.26 -15.92 -3.29
C HIS A 221 1.12 -14.49 -3.83
N ALA A 222 0.72 -14.40 -5.08
CA ALA A 222 0.14 -13.21 -5.69
C ALA A 222 -1.39 -13.31 -5.52
N ILE A 223 -2.03 -12.31 -4.91
CA ILE A 223 -3.43 -12.37 -4.48
C ILE A 223 -4.32 -11.57 -5.41
N GLU A 224 -5.30 -12.23 -6.02
CA GLU A 224 -6.42 -11.57 -6.67
C GLU A 224 -7.57 -11.38 -5.68
N PHE A 225 -7.92 -10.14 -5.38
CA PHE A 225 -9.11 -9.81 -4.62
C PHE A 225 -10.31 -9.73 -5.56
N ALA A 226 -11.38 -10.45 -5.23
CA ALA A 226 -12.58 -10.59 -6.04
C ALA A 226 -13.85 -10.62 -5.19
N GLY A 227 -15.01 -10.73 -5.84
CA GLY A 227 -16.31 -10.83 -5.21
C GLY A 227 -17.13 -9.54 -5.27
N SER A 228 -18.42 -9.67 -4.94
CA SER A 228 -19.38 -8.56 -5.07
C SER A 228 -19.04 -7.36 -4.19
N ALA A 229 -18.51 -7.59 -2.99
CA ALA A 229 -18.10 -6.51 -2.11
C ALA A 229 -16.87 -5.76 -2.67
N VAL A 230 -15.94 -6.44 -3.37
CA VAL A 230 -14.76 -5.80 -3.97
C VAL A 230 -15.13 -4.97 -5.19
N THR A 231 -16.01 -5.50 -6.06
CA THR A 231 -16.47 -4.77 -7.25
C THR A 231 -17.27 -3.51 -6.90
N ALA A 232 -17.96 -3.52 -5.77
CA ALA A 232 -18.69 -2.36 -5.25
C ALA A 232 -17.79 -1.25 -4.67
N LEU A 233 -16.49 -1.52 -4.44
CA LEU A 233 -15.56 -0.53 -3.88
C LEU A 233 -15.23 0.56 -4.92
N ALA A 234 -15.19 1.81 -4.47
CA ALA A 234 -14.50 2.88 -5.18
C ALA A 234 -12.98 2.61 -5.22
N MET A 235 -12.28 3.24 -6.17
CA MET A 235 -10.84 2.99 -6.39
C MET A 235 -9.99 3.16 -5.14
N GLU A 236 -10.24 4.19 -4.33
CA GLU A 236 -9.46 4.44 -3.10
C GLU A 236 -9.65 3.32 -2.07
N GLY A 237 -10.85 2.72 -2.01
CA GLY A 237 -11.10 1.52 -1.21
C GLY A 237 -10.37 0.28 -1.72
N ARG A 238 -10.30 0.09 -3.06
CA ARG A 238 -9.51 -0.98 -3.69
C ARG A 238 -8.02 -0.82 -3.37
N MET A 239 -7.52 0.42 -3.38
CA MET A 239 -6.13 0.73 -3.00
C MET A 239 -5.85 0.38 -1.53
N THR A 240 -6.78 0.64 -0.62
CA THR A 240 -6.67 0.23 0.78
C THR A 240 -6.55 -1.29 0.91
N LEU A 241 -7.40 -2.04 0.22
CA LEU A 241 -7.39 -3.50 0.26
C LEU A 241 -6.08 -4.08 -0.30
N CYS A 242 -5.65 -3.62 -1.49
CA CYS A 242 -4.38 -4.04 -2.10
C CYS A 242 -3.17 -3.62 -1.24
N ASN A 243 -3.18 -2.43 -0.64
CA ASN A 243 -2.13 -1.96 0.27
C ASN A 243 -1.88 -2.95 1.42
N MET A 244 -2.96 -3.46 2.01
CA MET A 244 -2.89 -4.37 3.15
C MET A 244 -2.48 -5.81 2.77
N ALA A 245 -2.36 -6.15 1.49
CA ALA A 245 -1.91 -7.48 1.06
C ALA A 245 -0.49 -7.81 1.57
N THR A 246 0.39 -6.81 1.68
CA THR A 246 1.73 -7.00 2.25
C THR A 246 1.69 -7.37 3.75
N GLU A 247 0.67 -6.92 4.50
CA GLU A 247 0.47 -7.29 5.91
C GLU A 247 -0.05 -8.73 6.08
N PHE A 248 -0.51 -9.32 4.98
CA PHE A 248 -0.84 -10.73 4.85
C PHE A 248 0.34 -11.56 4.32
N ALA A 249 1.52 -10.94 4.18
CA ALA A 249 2.76 -11.48 3.59
C ALA A 249 2.63 -11.88 2.11
N ALA A 250 1.69 -11.33 1.36
CA ALA A 250 1.56 -11.58 -0.07
C ALA A 250 2.73 -10.99 -0.87
N PHE A 251 3.08 -11.64 -1.98
CA PHE A 251 4.00 -11.08 -2.96
C PHE A 251 3.43 -9.80 -3.60
N SER A 252 2.16 -9.83 -3.96
CA SER A 252 1.39 -8.72 -4.49
C SER A 252 -0.10 -8.93 -4.21
N GLY A 253 -0.89 -7.85 -4.24
CA GLY A 253 -2.35 -7.90 -4.23
C GLY A 253 -2.89 -7.05 -5.37
N PHE A 254 -3.85 -7.55 -6.14
CA PHE A 254 -4.42 -6.85 -7.29
C PHE A 254 -5.91 -7.15 -7.47
N ILE A 255 -6.57 -6.30 -8.23
CA ILE A 255 -7.99 -6.38 -8.56
C ILE A 255 -8.11 -6.26 -10.08
N ALA A 256 -8.94 -7.09 -10.70
CA ALA A 256 -9.22 -6.98 -12.13
C ALA A 256 -9.78 -5.58 -12.46
N PRO A 257 -9.20 -4.87 -13.43
CA PRO A 257 -9.70 -3.56 -13.81
C PRO A 257 -11.09 -3.66 -14.44
N ASP A 258 -11.95 -2.72 -14.10
CA ASP A 258 -13.32 -2.64 -14.56
C ASP A 258 -13.73 -1.20 -14.90
N ALA A 259 -15.00 -0.95 -15.15
CA ALA A 259 -15.51 0.37 -15.48
C ALA A 259 -15.15 1.44 -14.44
N VAL A 260 -15.14 1.08 -13.14
CA VAL A 260 -14.74 1.99 -12.05
C VAL A 260 -13.27 2.38 -12.21
N THR A 261 -12.41 1.41 -12.53
CA THR A 261 -10.98 1.63 -12.78
C THR A 261 -10.76 2.51 -14.00
N PHE A 262 -11.44 2.22 -15.10
CA PHE A 262 -11.25 2.95 -16.37
C PHE A 262 -11.71 4.40 -16.24
N GLU A 263 -12.86 4.65 -15.65
CA GLU A 263 -13.35 6.02 -15.41
C GLU A 263 -12.41 6.79 -14.47
N TRP A 264 -11.88 6.12 -13.43
CA TRP A 264 -10.95 6.75 -12.50
C TRP A 264 -9.60 7.12 -13.13
N ILE A 265 -9.09 6.34 -14.09
CA ILE A 265 -7.81 6.60 -14.79
C ILE A 265 -7.97 7.66 -15.87
N LYS A 266 -9.14 7.77 -16.48
CA LYS A 266 -9.40 8.63 -17.63
C LYS A 266 -9.03 10.08 -17.36
N GLY A 267 -8.21 10.67 -18.26
CA GLY A 267 -7.80 12.06 -18.18
C GLY A 267 -6.68 12.36 -17.16
N ARG A 268 -6.11 11.35 -16.50
CA ARG A 268 -4.95 11.54 -15.65
C ARG A 268 -3.70 11.84 -16.50
N ARG A 269 -2.74 12.55 -15.89
CA ARG A 269 -1.58 13.14 -16.59
C ARG A 269 -0.78 12.16 -17.46
N TYR A 270 -0.55 10.95 -16.96
CA TYR A 270 0.21 9.90 -17.67
C TYR A 270 -0.69 8.83 -18.31
N ALA A 271 -2.01 9.00 -18.23
CA ALA A 271 -2.93 8.11 -18.92
C ALA A 271 -2.89 8.36 -20.44
N PRO A 272 -3.10 7.33 -21.28
CA PRO A 272 -3.20 7.50 -22.71
C PRO A 272 -4.41 8.38 -23.08
N THR A 273 -4.35 9.03 -24.25
CA THR A 273 -5.41 9.90 -24.76
C THR A 273 -5.74 9.56 -26.21
N GLY A 274 -6.94 9.93 -26.68
CA GLY A 274 -7.38 9.71 -28.06
C GLY A 274 -7.34 8.24 -28.47
N ALA A 275 -6.86 7.93 -29.67
CA ALA A 275 -6.79 6.57 -30.18
C ALA A 275 -5.94 5.60 -29.31
N LEU A 276 -4.93 6.14 -28.57
CA LEU A 276 -4.17 5.32 -27.62
C LEU A 276 -5.01 4.92 -26.41
N TRP A 277 -5.93 5.78 -25.98
CA TRP A 277 -6.88 5.45 -24.94
C TRP A 277 -7.82 4.32 -25.38
N ASP A 278 -8.38 4.42 -26.60
CA ASP A 278 -9.31 3.42 -27.11
C ASP A 278 -8.63 2.05 -27.25
N ALA A 279 -7.39 2.02 -27.74
CA ALA A 279 -6.59 0.80 -27.83
C ALA A 279 -6.26 0.22 -26.44
N ALA A 280 -5.87 1.06 -25.49
CA ALA A 280 -5.59 0.66 -24.13
C ALA A 280 -6.83 0.11 -23.42
N LEU A 281 -7.98 0.78 -23.58
CA LEU A 281 -9.25 0.33 -23.00
C LEU A 281 -9.65 -1.04 -23.52
N ALA A 282 -9.51 -1.30 -24.82
CA ALA A 282 -9.78 -2.61 -25.41
C ALA A 282 -8.88 -3.71 -24.82
N ASP A 283 -7.58 -3.42 -24.63
CA ASP A 283 -6.64 -4.33 -23.98
C ASP A 283 -6.95 -4.55 -22.50
N TRP A 284 -7.26 -3.49 -21.76
CA TRP A 284 -7.54 -3.56 -20.32
C TRP A 284 -8.81 -4.36 -20.00
N GLN A 285 -9.81 -4.36 -20.87
CA GLN A 285 -11.04 -5.15 -20.71
C GLN A 285 -10.78 -6.67 -20.71
N GLU A 286 -9.66 -7.12 -21.30
CA GLU A 286 -9.22 -8.51 -21.29
C GLU A 286 -8.45 -8.90 -20.03
N LEU A 287 -8.08 -7.93 -19.16
CA LEU A 287 -7.33 -8.14 -17.93
C LEU A 287 -8.24 -8.57 -16.77
N LYS A 288 -8.77 -9.78 -16.90
CA LYS A 288 -9.57 -10.46 -15.88
C LYS A 288 -9.26 -11.94 -15.91
N SER A 289 -9.44 -12.62 -14.80
CA SER A 289 -9.37 -14.08 -14.75
C SER A 289 -10.50 -14.67 -15.57
N ASP A 290 -10.19 -15.75 -16.30
CA ASP A 290 -11.21 -16.51 -17.01
C ASP A 290 -12.18 -17.15 -15.99
N PRO A 291 -13.44 -17.46 -16.37
CA PRO A 291 -14.45 -17.95 -15.43
C PRO A 291 -14.02 -19.22 -14.66
N ASP A 292 -13.31 -20.12 -15.34
CA ASP A 292 -12.85 -21.39 -14.78
C ASP A 292 -11.35 -21.37 -14.44
N ALA A 293 -10.76 -20.19 -14.21
CA ALA A 293 -9.37 -20.05 -13.78
C ALA A 293 -9.13 -20.77 -12.45
N VAL A 294 -8.05 -21.55 -12.39
CA VAL A 294 -7.67 -22.33 -11.21
C VAL A 294 -6.60 -21.57 -10.41
N PHE A 295 -6.79 -21.51 -9.10
CA PHE A 295 -5.84 -20.89 -8.17
C PHE A 295 -5.22 -21.95 -7.28
N ASP A 296 -3.95 -21.77 -6.88
CA ASP A 296 -3.29 -22.65 -5.91
C ASP A 296 -4.00 -22.62 -4.55
N ARG A 297 -4.65 -21.49 -4.21
CA ARG A 297 -5.43 -21.34 -3.00
C ARG A 297 -6.61 -20.38 -3.20
N GLU A 298 -7.74 -20.70 -2.57
CA GLU A 298 -8.90 -19.82 -2.50
C GLU A 298 -9.34 -19.57 -1.06
N ILE A 299 -9.76 -18.33 -0.76
CA ILE A 299 -10.39 -17.92 0.49
C ILE A 299 -11.69 -17.21 0.14
N ARG A 300 -12.79 -17.56 0.82
CA ARG A 300 -14.08 -16.89 0.67
C ARG A 300 -14.51 -16.30 2.00
N ILE A 301 -14.94 -15.06 1.98
CA ILE A 301 -15.36 -14.30 3.17
C ILE A 301 -16.72 -13.67 2.88
N ASP A 302 -17.65 -13.87 3.77
CA ASP A 302 -18.93 -13.13 3.79
C ASP A 302 -18.66 -11.71 4.30
N ALA A 303 -18.65 -10.75 3.38
CA ALA A 303 -18.40 -9.35 3.69
C ALA A 303 -19.51 -8.74 4.58
N SER A 304 -20.73 -9.29 4.54
CA SER A 304 -21.85 -8.81 5.36
C SER A 304 -21.69 -9.15 6.84
N ALA A 305 -20.84 -10.14 7.16
CA ALA A 305 -20.53 -10.52 8.53
C ALA A 305 -19.38 -9.72 9.16
N ILE A 306 -18.69 -8.87 8.38
CA ILE A 306 -17.58 -8.05 8.87
C ILE A 306 -18.14 -6.88 9.69
N ALA A 307 -17.55 -6.65 10.86
CA ALA A 307 -17.79 -5.49 11.70
C ALA A 307 -16.60 -4.50 11.61
N PRO A 308 -16.72 -3.24 12.05
CA PRO A 308 -15.58 -2.36 12.23
C PRO A 308 -14.50 -3.02 13.10
N MET A 309 -13.27 -3.05 12.62
CA MET A 309 -12.15 -3.80 13.20
C MET A 309 -11.14 -2.88 13.88
N ILE A 310 -10.45 -3.41 14.89
CA ILE A 310 -9.36 -2.73 15.57
C ILE A 310 -8.29 -3.76 16.00
N SER A 311 -7.01 -3.40 15.91
CA SER A 311 -5.95 -4.25 16.46
C SER A 311 -5.85 -4.10 17.98
N TRP A 312 -5.66 -5.23 18.69
CA TRP A 312 -5.42 -5.26 20.13
C TRP A 312 -3.96 -5.48 20.53
N GLY A 313 -3.17 -6.01 19.61
CA GLY A 313 -1.77 -6.34 19.87
C GLY A 313 -0.79 -5.54 19.00
N THR A 314 0.35 -6.14 18.72
CA THR A 314 1.49 -5.53 18.01
C THR A 314 1.62 -6.00 16.55
N SER A 315 0.56 -6.56 15.99
CA SER A 315 0.47 -7.03 14.61
C SER A 315 -0.97 -6.88 14.09
N PRO A 316 -1.19 -6.61 12.79
CA PRO A 316 -2.52 -6.59 12.17
C PRO A 316 -3.31 -7.90 12.35
N MET A 317 -2.63 -9.06 12.46
CA MET A 317 -3.30 -10.34 12.74
C MET A 317 -3.98 -10.36 14.12
N GLN A 318 -3.55 -9.53 15.04
CA GLN A 318 -4.11 -9.36 16.36
C GLN A 318 -5.23 -8.31 16.34
N SER A 319 -6.21 -8.49 15.45
CA SER A 319 -7.37 -7.62 15.30
C SER A 319 -8.66 -8.34 15.67
N ILE A 320 -9.62 -7.58 16.17
CA ILE A 320 -10.96 -8.03 16.56
C ILE A 320 -12.00 -6.99 16.12
N ALA A 321 -13.27 -7.38 16.10
CA ALA A 321 -14.35 -6.41 16.03
C ALA A 321 -14.24 -5.42 17.20
N ILE A 322 -14.48 -4.13 16.96
CA ILE A 322 -14.32 -3.08 17.97
C ILE A 322 -15.20 -3.30 19.22
N THR A 323 -16.32 -4.01 19.06
CA THR A 323 -17.22 -4.42 20.14
C THR A 323 -16.76 -5.68 20.87
N GLY A 324 -15.69 -6.32 20.38
CA GLY A 324 -15.14 -7.56 20.91
C GLY A 324 -14.29 -7.35 22.17
N ARG A 325 -13.72 -8.47 22.63
CA ARG A 325 -12.81 -8.50 23.77
C ARG A 325 -11.49 -9.12 23.36
N VAL A 326 -10.41 -8.67 23.97
CA VAL A 326 -9.07 -9.25 23.79
C VAL A 326 -9.16 -10.77 23.98
N PRO A 327 -8.79 -11.58 22.97
CA PRO A 327 -8.97 -13.04 23.06
C PRO A 327 -8.03 -13.64 24.09
N ALA A 328 -8.49 -14.71 24.73
CA ALA A 328 -7.61 -15.61 25.46
C ALA A 328 -6.71 -16.38 24.48
N PHE A 329 -5.56 -16.82 24.95
CA PHE A 329 -4.68 -17.64 24.10
C PHE A 329 -5.35 -18.96 23.69
N ALA A 330 -5.59 -19.13 22.41
CA ALA A 330 -6.33 -20.27 21.86
C ALA A 330 -5.46 -21.54 21.60
N GLY A 331 -4.21 -21.55 22.05
CA GLY A 331 -3.32 -22.70 21.85
C GLY A 331 -2.66 -22.76 20.44
N THR A 332 -2.94 -21.80 19.57
CA THR A 332 -2.28 -21.69 18.25
C THR A 332 -1.21 -20.61 18.28
N GLY A 333 -0.06 -20.87 17.70
CA GLY A 333 1.07 -19.94 17.73
C GLY A 333 1.86 -19.98 19.06
N SER A 334 2.51 -18.87 19.40
CA SER A 334 3.37 -18.78 20.59
C SER A 334 2.63 -18.09 21.75
N ARG A 335 2.46 -18.79 22.86
CA ARG A 335 1.96 -18.22 24.12
C ARG A 335 2.82 -17.03 24.57
N ALA A 336 4.13 -17.16 24.48
CA ALA A 336 5.05 -16.08 24.86
C ALA A 336 4.88 -14.82 23.99
N ALA A 337 4.62 -14.98 22.69
CA ALA A 337 4.35 -13.84 21.80
C ALA A 337 3.01 -13.18 22.12
N HIS A 338 1.99 -13.94 22.47
CA HIS A 338 0.69 -13.44 22.91
C HIS A 338 0.82 -12.63 24.20
N ASP A 339 1.48 -13.19 25.23
CA ASP A 339 1.68 -12.54 26.52
C ASP A 339 2.55 -11.28 26.38
N LYS A 340 3.59 -11.33 25.52
CA LYS A 340 4.42 -10.15 25.22
C LYS A 340 3.60 -9.03 24.60
N ALA A 341 2.72 -9.33 23.64
CA ALA A 341 1.85 -8.35 23.01
C ALA A 341 0.89 -7.69 24.03
N LEU A 342 0.28 -8.51 24.90
CA LEU A 342 -0.57 -8.00 25.97
C LEU A 342 0.19 -7.08 26.93
N ALA A 343 1.35 -7.51 27.39
CA ALA A 343 2.21 -6.72 28.29
C ALA A 343 2.62 -5.38 27.65
N TYR A 344 3.05 -5.42 26.38
CA TYR A 344 3.43 -4.21 25.64
C TYR A 344 2.26 -3.25 25.48
N MET A 345 1.09 -3.74 25.09
CA MET A 345 -0.12 -2.93 24.88
C MET A 345 -0.79 -2.53 26.21
N GLY A 346 -0.36 -3.08 27.35
CA GLY A 346 -0.99 -2.85 28.64
C GLY A 346 -2.43 -3.32 28.68
N LEU A 347 -2.68 -4.55 28.20
CA LEU A 347 -3.99 -5.16 28.08
C LEU A 347 -4.04 -6.51 28.81
N ALA A 348 -5.24 -6.99 29.09
CA ALA A 348 -5.48 -8.32 29.66
C ALA A 348 -6.46 -9.12 28.77
N GLU A 349 -6.35 -10.45 28.83
CA GLU A 349 -7.35 -11.34 28.19
C GLU A 349 -8.76 -11.03 28.70
N GLY A 350 -9.74 -11.04 27.82
CA GLY A 350 -11.15 -10.72 28.12
C GLY A 350 -11.45 -9.22 28.27
N GLN A 351 -10.46 -8.35 28.23
CA GLN A 351 -10.66 -6.91 28.34
C GLN A 351 -11.34 -6.35 27.08
N PRO A 352 -12.39 -5.52 27.17
CA PRO A 352 -12.93 -4.80 26.03
C PRO A 352 -11.94 -3.71 25.57
N LEU A 353 -11.82 -3.50 24.24
CA LEU A 353 -11.07 -2.37 23.71
C LEU A 353 -11.90 -1.08 23.69
N ALA A 354 -13.19 -1.20 23.35
CA ALA A 354 -14.11 -0.07 23.39
C ALA A 354 -14.14 0.55 24.80
N GLY A 355 -13.99 1.88 24.85
CA GLY A 355 -13.95 2.64 26.10
C GLY A 355 -12.54 2.83 26.69
N LEU A 356 -11.51 2.19 26.17
CA LEU A 356 -10.12 2.46 26.62
C LEU A 356 -9.72 3.88 26.24
N PRO A 357 -9.16 4.68 27.16
CA PRO A 357 -8.68 6.03 26.86
C PRO A 357 -7.54 5.99 25.83
N ILE A 358 -7.46 7.03 25.03
CA ILE A 358 -6.38 7.25 24.05
C ILE A 358 -5.71 8.58 24.33
N ASP A 359 -4.40 8.67 24.05
CA ASP A 359 -3.60 9.88 24.17
C ASP A 359 -3.45 10.57 22.81
N ALA A 360 -3.54 9.81 21.70
CA ALA A 360 -3.39 10.37 20.36
C ALA A 360 -4.20 9.63 19.29
N ALA A 361 -4.47 10.35 18.20
CA ALA A 361 -5.18 9.86 17.01
C ALA A 361 -4.45 10.31 15.74
N PHE A 362 -4.24 9.40 14.79
CA PHE A 362 -3.55 9.69 13.54
C PHE A 362 -4.35 9.20 12.33
N ILE A 363 -4.71 10.14 11.44
CA ILE A 363 -5.30 9.86 10.13
C ILE A 363 -4.26 10.19 9.07
N GLY A 364 -3.80 9.19 8.33
CA GLY A 364 -2.70 9.33 7.37
C GLY A 364 -2.23 7.99 6.84
N SER A 365 -1.02 7.95 6.27
CA SER A 365 -0.38 6.78 5.66
C SER A 365 -0.87 6.48 4.24
N CYS A 366 -0.04 5.77 3.47
CA CYS A 366 -0.41 5.32 2.13
C CYS A 366 -1.68 4.44 2.08
N THR A 367 -2.09 3.88 3.20
CA THR A 367 -3.30 3.06 3.30
C THR A 367 -4.56 3.92 3.28
N ASN A 368 -4.61 4.99 4.10
CA ASN A 368 -5.82 5.78 4.33
C ASN A 368 -5.52 7.28 4.51
N SER A 369 -5.14 7.93 3.43
CA SER A 369 -4.89 9.37 3.40
C SER A 369 -5.39 10.02 2.10
N ARG A 370 -6.26 9.33 1.38
CA ARG A 370 -6.87 9.81 0.14
C ARG A 370 -8.09 10.67 0.43
N LEU A 371 -8.59 11.39 -0.58
CA LEU A 371 -9.67 12.34 -0.39
C LEU A 371 -10.92 11.71 0.25
N SER A 372 -11.36 10.55 -0.22
CA SER A 372 -12.53 9.88 0.34
C SER A 372 -12.34 9.40 1.79
N ASP A 373 -11.10 9.06 2.18
CA ASP A 373 -10.77 8.73 3.57
C ASP A 373 -10.96 9.96 4.48
N LEU A 374 -10.48 11.13 4.02
CA LEU A 374 -10.64 12.39 4.75
C LEU A 374 -12.09 12.83 4.81
N GLU A 375 -12.85 12.69 3.72
CA GLU A 375 -14.28 13.00 3.68
C GLU A 375 -15.08 12.15 4.67
N ARG A 376 -14.83 10.83 4.72
CA ARG A 376 -15.52 9.92 5.66
C ARG A 376 -15.15 10.21 7.11
N ALA A 377 -13.88 10.50 7.40
CA ALA A 377 -13.46 10.92 8.73
C ALA A 377 -14.10 12.27 9.12
N ALA A 378 -14.15 13.22 8.20
CA ALA A 378 -14.78 14.53 8.40
C ALA A 378 -16.29 14.40 8.71
N ALA A 379 -16.99 13.50 8.01
CA ALA A 379 -18.40 13.24 8.28
C ALA A 379 -18.63 12.73 9.74
N VAL A 380 -17.72 11.91 10.25
CA VAL A 380 -17.74 11.46 11.65
C VAL A 380 -17.49 12.62 12.62
N ILE A 381 -16.65 13.59 12.25
CA ILE A 381 -16.25 14.72 13.12
C ILE A 381 -17.33 15.81 13.16
N ALA A 382 -18.06 16.02 12.09
CA ALA A 382 -18.94 17.18 11.86
C ALA A 382 -19.63 17.70 13.13
N GLY A 383 -19.41 18.97 13.48
CA GLY A 383 -19.99 19.65 14.65
C GLY A 383 -19.45 19.22 16.02
N ARG A 384 -18.41 18.38 16.06
CA ARG A 384 -17.81 17.85 17.30
C ARG A 384 -16.36 18.29 17.43
N ARG A 385 -15.79 18.12 18.63
CA ARG A 385 -14.39 18.46 18.91
C ARG A 385 -13.62 17.25 19.44
N VAL A 386 -12.34 17.23 19.18
CA VAL A 386 -11.37 16.29 19.78
C VAL A 386 -11.46 16.43 21.31
N ALA A 387 -11.48 15.30 21.99
CA ALA A 387 -11.54 15.27 23.46
C ALA A 387 -10.31 15.94 24.08
N PRO A 388 -10.46 16.64 25.20
CA PRO A 388 -9.34 17.26 25.90
C PRO A 388 -8.25 16.23 26.22
N GLY A 389 -6.98 16.60 25.98
CA GLY A 389 -5.81 15.76 26.22
C GLY A 389 -5.47 14.79 25.08
N VAL A 390 -6.27 14.69 24.02
CA VAL A 390 -5.94 13.87 22.83
C VAL A 390 -5.22 14.73 21.80
N ARG A 391 -4.04 14.31 21.38
CA ARG A 391 -3.34 14.88 20.23
C ARG A 391 -3.83 14.22 18.95
N ALA A 392 -4.53 14.95 18.09
CA ALA A 392 -5.10 14.43 16.84
C ALA A 392 -4.42 15.04 15.61
N ILE A 393 -3.96 14.20 14.68
CA ILE A 393 -3.21 14.61 13.50
C ILE A 393 -3.90 14.07 12.24
N VAL A 394 -3.98 14.91 11.19
CA VAL A 394 -4.43 14.52 9.85
C VAL A 394 -3.38 14.90 8.82
N VAL A 395 -2.98 13.92 8.01
CA VAL A 395 -1.95 14.07 6.97
C VAL A 395 -2.53 13.62 5.63
N PRO A 396 -2.77 14.53 4.67
CA PRO A 396 -3.14 14.17 3.31
C PRO A 396 -2.04 13.35 2.61
N GLY A 397 -2.42 12.40 1.76
CA GLY A 397 -1.48 11.49 1.10
C GLY A 397 -0.65 12.14 -0.02
N SER A 398 -1.17 13.21 -0.61
CA SER A 398 -0.48 14.00 -1.64
C SER A 398 -0.87 15.48 -1.54
N SER A 399 -0.07 16.34 -2.16
CA SER A 399 -0.38 17.75 -2.29
C SER A 399 -1.65 17.97 -3.13
N ALA A 400 -1.98 17.07 -4.05
CA ALA A 400 -3.23 17.10 -4.80
C ALA A 400 -4.43 16.78 -3.90
N VAL A 401 -4.34 15.74 -3.07
CA VAL A 401 -5.36 15.42 -2.05
C VAL A 401 -5.55 16.59 -1.09
N LYS A 402 -4.43 17.18 -0.61
CA LYS A 402 -4.48 18.34 0.28
C LYS A 402 -5.28 19.49 -0.32
N ARG A 403 -4.93 19.89 -1.55
CA ARG A 403 -5.65 20.96 -2.25
C ARG A 403 -7.13 20.63 -2.49
N ALA A 404 -7.45 19.39 -2.86
CA ALA A 404 -8.83 18.95 -3.07
C ALA A 404 -9.64 18.96 -1.77
N ALA A 405 -9.03 18.57 -0.66
CA ALA A 405 -9.64 18.61 0.67
C ALA A 405 -9.86 20.05 1.14
N GLU A 406 -8.89 20.94 0.95
CA GLU A 406 -8.96 22.36 1.28
C GLU A 406 -10.05 23.08 0.44
N ALA A 407 -10.16 22.75 -0.86
CA ALA A 407 -11.23 23.27 -1.72
C ALA A 407 -12.64 22.88 -1.25
N LYS A 408 -12.76 21.79 -0.49
CA LYS A 408 -13.99 21.34 0.15
C LYS A 408 -14.15 21.84 1.59
N GLY A 409 -13.19 22.61 2.10
CA GLY A 409 -13.20 23.14 3.48
C GLY A 409 -12.92 22.10 4.56
N LEU A 410 -12.36 20.92 4.20
CA LEU A 410 -12.06 19.86 5.16
C LEU A 410 -10.93 20.28 6.12
N ASP A 411 -9.96 21.08 5.67
CA ASP A 411 -8.91 21.67 6.51
C ASP A 411 -9.49 22.45 7.68
N LYS A 412 -10.49 23.33 7.40
CA LYS A 412 -11.19 24.11 8.42
C LYS A 412 -11.97 23.21 9.36
N LEU A 413 -12.69 22.23 8.82
CA LEU A 413 -13.46 21.28 9.63
C LEU A 413 -12.56 20.53 10.61
N PHE A 414 -11.41 20.02 10.15
CA PHE A 414 -10.45 19.31 11.00
C PHE A 414 -9.80 20.24 12.03
N THR A 415 -9.36 21.44 11.62
CA THR A 415 -8.71 22.39 12.54
C THR A 415 -9.70 22.95 13.57
N ASP A 416 -10.92 23.27 13.20
CA ASP A 416 -11.98 23.71 14.13
C ASP A 416 -12.35 22.62 15.14
N ALA A 417 -12.26 21.36 14.71
CA ALA A 417 -12.44 20.21 15.60
C ALA A 417 -11.23 19.98 16.52
N GLY A 418 -10.07 20.57 16.26
CA GLY A 418 -8.86 20.43 17.07
C GLY A 418 -7.84 19.42 16.55
N PHE A 419 -7.93 19.02 15.28
CA PHE A 419 -6.89 18.24 14.62
C PHE A 419 -5.77 19.15 14.09
N GLU A 420 -4.53 18.67 14.14
CA GLU A 420 -3.41 19.26 13.43
C GLU A 420 -3.53 18.91 11.92
N TRP A 421 -3.81 19.90 11.08
CA TRP A 421 -3.80 19.75 9.62
C TRP A 421 -2.38 19.91 9.08
N ARG A 422 -1.87 18.89 8.40
CA ARG A 422 -0.48 18.79 8.01
C ARG A 422 -0.25 18.90 6.51
N GLU A 423 1.02 19.05 6.12
CA GLU A 423 1.48 18.85 4.74
C GLU A 423 1.47 17.38 4.35
N SER A 424 1.45 17.08 3.03
CA SER A 424 1.42 15.72 2.51
C SER A 424 2.71 14.94 2.75
N GLY A 425 2.60 13.65 3.09
CA GLY A 425 3.74 12.76 3.32
C GLY A 425 3.40 11.59 4.24
N CYS A 426 4.40 10.77 4.57
CA CYS A 426 4.23 9.61 5.44
C CYS A 426 4.06 9.98 6.92
N SER A 427 4.71 11.07 7.39
CA SER A 427 4.57 11.58 8.77
C SER A 427 4.70 10.46 9.82
N MET A 428 3.76 10.44 10.77
CA MET A 428 3.69 9.47 11.86
C MET A 428 3.28 8.05 11.43
N CYS A 429 3.30 7.71 10.11
CA CYS A 429 3.12 6.33 9.67
C CYS A 429 4.20 5.40 10.24
N PHE A 430 5.40 5.94 10.44
CA PHE A 430 6.49 5.23 11.11
C PHE A 430 7.44 6.23 11.77
N PHE A 431 8.15 5.76 12.80
CA PHE A 431 9.18 6.53 13.45
C PHE A 431 10.51 6.43 12.67
N ALA A 432 10.95 7.56 12.14
CA ALA A 432 12.22 7.67 11.39
C ALA A 432 13.37 8.28 12.22
N GLY A 433 13.17 8.46 13.52
CA GLY A 433 14.13 9.15 14.41
C GLY A 433 13.82 10.64 14.61
N GLY A 434 12.74 11.16 14.03
CA GLY A 434 12.24 12.52 14.18
C GLY A 434 11.04 12.62 15.11
N GLU A 435 9.92 13.13 14.58
CA GLU A 435 8.67 13.25 15.34
C GLU A 435 8.18 11.89 15.85
N SER A 436 7.71 11.82 17.10
CA SER A 436 7.17 10.60 17.71
C SER A 436 6.08 10.93 18.72
N TYR A 437 5.27 9.91 19.04
CA TYR A 437 4.46 9.94 20.27
C TYR A 437 5.28 9.47 21.46
N GLY A 438 4.80 9.73 22.67
CA GLY A 438 5.49 9.40 23.91
C GLY A 438 5.44 7.91 24.26
N ALA A 439 6.42 7.47 25.07
CA ALA A 439 6.46 6.11 25.58
C ALA A 439 5.23 5.81 26.46
N GLY A 440 4.56 4.71 26.18
CA GLY A 440 3.34 4.29 26.87
C GLY A 440 2.06 4.95 26.36
N GLU A 441 2.15 6.01 25.55
CA GLU A 441 0.96 6.62 24.93
C GLU A 441 0.21 5.63 24.04
N ARG A 442 -1.11 5.64 24.19
CA ARG A 442 -2.04 4.83 23.40
C ARG A 442 -2.54 5.62 22.20
N VAL A 443 -2.15 5.17 21.03
CA VAL A 443 -2.49 5.82 19.77
C VAL A 443 -3.48 4.97 19.00
N ILE A 444 -4.55 5.58 18.46
CA ILE A 444 -5.36 4.97 17.43
C ILE A 444 -4.99 5.54 16.07
N SER A 445 -4.77 4.69 15.07
CA SER A 445 -4.11 5.08 13.83
C SER A 445 -4.70 4.41 12.60
N SER A 446 -4.84 5.16 11.51
CA SER A 446 -5.21 4.61 10.20
C SER A 446 -4.02 4.06 9.41
N THR A 447 -2.85 3.91 10.02
CA THR A 447 -1.68 3.27 9.42
C THR A 447 -1.91 1.79 9.12
N ASN A 448 -0.94 1.15 8.48
CA ASN A 448 -1.01 -0.26 8.07
C ASN A 448 -0.31 -1.23 9.04
N ARG A 449 0.64 -0.74 9.85
CA ARG A 449 1.47 -1.54 10.77
C ARG A 449 1.49 -0.95 12.17
N ASN A 450 1.60 -1.81 13.17
CA ASN A 450 1.65 -1.42 14.59
C ASN A 450 2.60 -2.27 15.44
N PHE A 451 3.70 -2.76 14.85
CA PHE A 451 4.72 -3.41 15.65
C PHE A 451 5.26 -2.46 16.75
N GLU A 452 5.89 -3.03 17.76
CA GLU A 452 6.43 -2.28 18.90
C GLU A 452 7.23 -1.06 18.44
N SER A 453 6.94 0.10 19.01
CA SER A 453 7.63 1.38 18.72
C SER A 453 7.41 1.94 17.29
N ARG A 454 6.40 1.48 16.55
CA ARG A 454 6.15 1.90 15.16
C ARG A 454 6.00 3.43 15.01
N GLN A 455 5.35 4.09 15.97
CA GLN A 455 5.09 5.55 15.95
C GLN A 455 5.87 6.31 17.04
N GLY A 456 6.91 5.71 17.57
CA GLY A 456 7.79 6.25 18.59
C GLY A 456 8.19 5.18 19.62
N PRO A 457 9.34 5.35 20.30
CA PRO A 457 9.81 4.39 21.30
C PRO A 457 8.77 4.13 22.40
N GLY A 458 8.35 2.88 22.55
CA GLY A 458 7.37 2.45 23.57
C GLY A 458 5.90 2.83 23.27
N THR A 459 5.58 3.41 22.13
CA THR A 459 4.21 3.78 21.73
C THR A 459 3.32 2.56 21.51
N ARG A 460 2.08 2.60 22.01
CA ARG A 460 1.07 1.54 21.88
C ARG A 460 0.06 1.89 20.80
N THR A 461 0.26 1.38 19.59
CA THR A 461 -0.57 1.72 18.42
C THR A 461 -1.65 0.69 18.16
N HIS A 462 -2.91 1.14 18.05
CA HIS A 462 -4.05 0.38 17.53
C HIS A 462 -4.35 0.80 16.10
N ILE A 463 -4.44 -0.17 15.20
CA ILE A 463 -4.84 0.08 13.79
C ILE A 463 -6.35 0.01 13.69
N ALA A 464 -6.94 1.01 13.02
CA ALA A 464 -8.36 1.06 12.70
C ALA A 464 -8.62 1.88 11.43
N SER A 465 -9.87 1.92 10.95
CA SER A 465 -10.29 2.78 9.83
C SER A 465 -10.22 4.27 10.19
N PRO A 466 -10.10 5.19 9.23
CA PRO A 466 -10.14 6.63 9.49
C PRO A 466 -11.38 7.08 10.27
N GLU A 467 -12.53 6.48 9.99
CA GLU A 467 -13.78 6.75 10.69
C GLU A 467 -13.72 6.35 12.17
N THR A 468 -13.12 5.19 12.45
CA THR A 468 -12.92 4.72 13.82
C THR A 468 -11.91 5.57 14.57
N VAL A 469 -10.85 6.02 13.87
CA VAL A 469 -9.85 6.96 14.43
C VAL A 469 -10.52 8.29 14.77
N ALA A 470 -11.32 8.85 13.86
CA ALA A 470 -12.04 10.10 14.07
C ALA A 470 -13.03 10.00 15.24
N ALA A 471 -13.83 8.93 15.29
CA ALA A 471 -14.78 8.68 16.38
C ALA A 471 -14.08 8.59 17.75
N SER A 472 -12.92 7.93 17.77
CA SER A 472 -12.14 7.76 18.99
C SER A 472 -11.50 9.07 19.44
N ALA A 473 -10.99 9.89 18.52
CA ALA A 473 -10.44 11.21 18.82
C ALA A 473 -11.48 12.12 19.49
N ILE A 474 -12.72 12.12 18.96
CA ILE A 474 -13.83 12.88 19.53
C ILE A 474 -14.23 12.36 20.90
N ALA A 475 -14.23 11.04 21.09
CA ALA A 475 -14.65 10.42 22.36
C ALA A 475 -13.56 10.42 23.44
N GLY A 476 -12.28 10.67 23.09
CA GLY A 476 -11.13 10.53 23.99
C GLY A 476 -10.82 9.08 24.38
N ARG A 477 -11.42 8.13 23.69
CA ARG A 477 -11.34 6.69 23.96
C ARG A 477 -11.69 5.89 22.72
N ILE A 478 -11.24 4.65 22.65
CA ILE A 478 -11.58 3.76 21.54
C ILE A 478 -13.10 3.67 21.39
N SER A 479 -13.62 4.07 20.24
CA SER A 479 -15.06 4.16 19.94
C SER A 479 -15.34 3.77 18.50
N ALA A 480 -16.43 3.01 18.29
CA ALA A 480 -16.94 2.76 16.95
C ALA A 480 -17.47 4.06 16.32
N PRO A 481 -17.36 4.24 15.00
CA PRO A 481 -18.00 5.34 14.31
C PRO A 481 -19.52 5.22 14.49
N ARG A 482 -20.19 6.33 14.83
CA ARG A 482 -21.66 6.37 14.79
C ARG A 482 -22.04 6.49 13.32
N VAL A 483 -22.86 5.58 12.86
CA VAL A 483 -23.54 5.68 11.59
C VAL A 483 -24.91 6.27 11.92
N ASP A 484 -25.04 7.59 11.78
CA ASP A 484 -26.37 8.18 11.79
C ASP A 484 -27.06 7.65 10.53
N ASN A 485 -28.14 6.88 10.71
CA ASN A 485 -28.99 6.46 9.62
C ASN A 485 -29.58 7.75 8.99
N ALA A 486 -29.01 8.17 7.85
CA ALA A 486 -29.55 9.25 7.04
C ALA A 486 -30.84 8.82 6.34
#